data_e28d9c98be6eaabb4dbdd427357efb27
#
_entry.id   e28d9c98be6eaabb4dbdd427357efb27
#
_cell.length_a   1.000
_cell.length_b   1.000
_cell.length_c   1.000
_cell.angle_alpha   90.00
_cell.angle_beta   90.00
_cell.angle_gamma   90.00
#
_symmetry.space_group_name_H-M   'P 1'
#
loop_
_entity.id
_entity.type
_entity.pdbx_description
1 polymer ?
#
loop_
_entity_poly.entity_id
_entity_poly.type
_entity_poly.pdbx_seq_one_letter_code
_entity_poly.pdbx_strand_id
1 'polypeptide(L)' 'LYGRYLLMEKNPVLHQYLVKERQVFENILDNLFKQPESEKIAVRMEEVKEALGYNEAALAYYRT' A
#
# COMPACT_ATOMS: atom_id res chain seq x y z
N LEU A 1 5.34 1.33 -10.53
CA LEU A 1 5.92 0.99 -9.23
C LEU A 1 6.36 -0.45 -9.15
N TYR A 2 5.47 -1.35 -9.48
CA TYR A 2 5.77 -2.78 -9.45
C TYR A 2 6.03 -3.26 -10.86
N GLY A 3 7.00 -4.13 -11.03
CA GLY A 3 7.28 -4.69 -12.33
C GLY A 3 6.10 -5.52 -12.82
N ARG A 4 5.53 -5.15 -13.95
CA ARG A 4 4.42 -5.91 -14.54
C ARG A 4 4.81 -7.37 -14.77
N TYR A 5 6.04 -7.57 -15.18
CA TYR A 5 6.58 -8.89 -15.42
C TYR A 5 6.59 -9.74 -14.15
N LEU A 6 7.02 -9.15 -13.03
CA LEU A 6 7.06 -9.85 -11.75
C LEU A 6 5.67 -10.22 -11.27
N LEU A 7 4.70 -9.35 -11.48
CA LEU A 7 3.31 -9.64 -11.11
C LEU A 7 2.75 -10.80 -11.94
N MET A 8 3.07 -10.84 -13.21
CA MET A 8 2.61 -11.93 -14.08
C MET A 8 3.22 -13.27 -13.70
N GLU A 9 4.43 -13.27 -13.18
CA GLU A 9 5.09 -14.49 -12.70
C GLU A 9 4.70 -14.87 -11.29
N LYS A 10 3.95 -14.00 -10.60
CA LYS A 10 3.54 -14.22 -9.22
C LYS A 10 4.73 -14.55 -8.31
N ASN A 11 5.77 -13.71 -8.41
CA ASN A 11 7.00 -13.89 -7.67
C ASN A 11 6.74 -13.88 -6.15
N PRO A 12 7.12 -14.93 -5.41
CA PRO A 12 6.82 -15.01 -3.98
C PRO A 12 7.55 -13.96 -3.13
N VAL A 13 8.73 -13.53 -3.55
CA VAL A 13 9.47 -12.47 -2.84
C VAL A 13 8.73 -11.14 -2.98
N LEU A 14 8.23 -10.83 -4.16
CA LEU A 14 7.43 -9.63 -4.37
C LEU A 14 6.14 -9.69 -3.57
N HIS A 15 5.50 -10.85 -3.48
CA HIS A 15 4.30 -11.02 -2.68
C HIS A 15 4.56 -10.68 -1.21
N GLN A 16 5.65 -11.18 -0.64
CA GLN A 16 6.03 -10.88 0.73
C GLN A 16 6.30 -9.39 0.93
N TYR A 17 6.95 -8.77 -0.03
CA TYR A 17 7.21 -7.33 -0.01
C TYR A 17 5.91 -6.54 0.01
N LEU A 18 4.94 -6.93 -0.82
CA LEU A 18 3.65 -6.25 -0.89
C LEU A 18 2.87 -6.36 0.42
N VAL A 19 2.91 -7.52 1.06
CA VAL A 19 2.24 -7.72 2.35
C VAL A 19 2.87 -6.82 3.42
N LYS A 20 4.19 -6.75 3.47
CA LYS A 20 4.91 -5.89 4.40
C LYS A 20 4.60 -4.42 4.16
N GLU A 21 4.60 -4.00 2.90
CA GLU A 21 4.32 -2.62 2.52
C GLU A 21 2.90 -2.22 2.92
N ARG A 22 1.95 -3.11 2.71
CA ARG A 22 0.57 -2.88 3.13
C ARG A 22 0.48 -2.62 4.62
N GLN A 23 1.20 -3.40 5.42
CA GLN A 23 1.20 -3.25 6.87
C GLN A 23 1.78 -1.88 7.27
N VAL A 24 2.85 -1.46 6.62
CA VAL A 24 3.45 -0.15 6.86
C VAL A 24 2.45 0.97 6.54
N PHE A 25 1.75 0.88 5.41
CA PHE A 25 0.76 1.89 5.04
C PHE A 25 -0.40 1.95 6.04
N GLU A 26 -0.88 0.79 6.51
CA GLU A 26 -1.95 0.74 7.50
C GLU A 26 -1.51 1.38 8.82
N ASN A 27 -0.26 1.14 9.23
CA ASN A 27 0.29 1.76 10.43
C ASN A 27 0.41 3.27 10.28
N ILE A 28 0.83 3.74 9.12
CA ILE A 28 0.93 5.17 8.84
C ILE A 28 -0.45 5.82 8.92
N LEU A 29 -1.47 5.20 8.32
CA LEU A 29 -2.82 5.73 8.37
C LEU A 29 -3.35 5.77 9.80
N ASP A 30 -3.11 4.75 10.58
CA ASP A 30 -3.53 4.71 11.98
C ASP A 30 -2.91 5.86 12.76
N ASN A 31 -1.62 6.12 12.56
CA ASN A 31 -0.93 7.23 13.19
C ASN A 31 -1.50 8.58 12.77
N LEU A 32 -1.82 8.73 11.48
CA LEU A 32 -2.39 9.97 10.96
C LEU A 32 -3.78 10.23 11.54
N PHE A 33 -4.58 9.18 11.72
CA PHE A 33 -5.91 9.32 12.33
C PHE A 33 -5.85 9.78 13.78
N LYS A 34 -4.77 9.50 14.47
CA LYS A 34 -4.57 9.91 15.86
C LYS A 34 -4.12 11.35 16.00
N GLN A 35 -3.71 11.99 14.92
CA GLN A 35 -3.22 13.36 14.93
C GLN A 35 -4.35 14.35 14.68
N PRO A 36 -4.23 15.60 15.18
CA PRO A 36 -5.23 16.64 14.90
C PRO A 36 -5.38 16.86 13.40
N GLU A 37 -6.60 17.07 12.97
CA GLU A 37 -6.89 17.33 11.56
C GLU A 37 -6.17 18.59 11.09
N SER A 38 -5.49 18.50 9.95
CA SER A 38 -4.84 19.61 9.30
C SER A 38 -4.75 19.33 7.81
N GLU A 39 -4.51 20.38 7.03
CA GLU A 39 -4.37 20.25 5.58
C GLU A 39 -3.24 19.29 5.21
N LYS A 40 -2.11 19.37 5.91
CA LYS A 40 -0.96 18.51 5.68
C LYS A 40 -1.30 17.06 5.95
N ILE A 41 -2.03 16.79 7.02
CA ILE A 41 -2.46 15.44 7.38
C ILE A 41 -3.41 14.89 6.31
N ALA A 42 -4.37 15.71 5.86
CA ALA A 42 -5.33 15.30 4.83
C ALA A 42 -4.61 14.90 3.53
N VAL A 43 -3.65 15.72 3.10
CA VAL A 43 -2.87 15.43 1.89
C VAL A 43 -2.07 14.12 2.05
N ARG A 44 -1.43 13.96 3.20
CA ARG A 44 -0.65 12.76 3.48
C ARG A 44 -1.51 11.50 3.49
N MET A 45 -2.69 11.59 4.11
CA MET A 45 -3.63 10.46 4.14
C MET A 45 -4.06 10.06 2.74
N GLU A 46 -4.33 11.04 1.88
CA GLU A 46 -4.72 10.77 0.51
C GLU A 46 -3.61 10.06 -0.26
N GLU A 47 -2.38 10.52 -0.10
CA GLU A 47 -1.22 9.89 -0.74
C GLU A 47 -1.06 8.44 -0.29
N VAL A 48 -1.19 8.17 1.01
CA VAL A 48 -1.04 6.82 1.55
C VAL A 48 -2.19 5.93 1.10
N LYS A 49 -3.42 6.45 1.07
CA LYS A 49 -4.58 5.69 0.58
C LYS A 49 -4.41 5.30 -0.88
N GLU A 50 -3.88 6.21 -1.69
CA GLU A 50 -3.63 5.94 -3.10
C GLU A 50 -2.58 4.84 -3.26
N ALA A 51 -1.49 4.93 -2.52
CA ALA A 51 -0.45 3.90 -2.53
C ALA A 51 -0.98 2.55 -2.06
N LEU A 52 -1.84 2.57 -1.04
CA LEU A 52 -2.47 1.36 -0.53
C LEU A 52 -3.39 0.72 -1.58
N GLY A 53 -4.09 1.55 -2.35
CA GLY A 53 -4.93 1.08 -3.46
C GLY A 53 -4.13 0.31 -4.50
N TYR A 54 -2.97 0.83 -4.88
CA TYR A 54 -2.08 0.14 -5.81
C TYR A 54 -1.56 -1.16 -5.21
N ASN A 55 -1.21 -1.12 -3.94
CA ASN A 55 -0.74 -2.30 -3.21
C ASN A 55 -1.81 -3.40 -3.18
N GLU A 56 -3.04 -3.04 -2.88
CA GLU A 56 -4.15 -3.98 -2.84
C GLU A 56 -4.46 -4.57 -4.21
N ALA A 57 -4.37 -3.77 -5.26
CA ALA A 57 -4.56 -4.25 -6.62
C ALA A 57 -3.50 -5.28 -6.99
N ALA A 58 -2.25 -5.02 -6.62
CA ALA A 58 -1.16 -5.96 -6.86
C ALA A 58 -1.35 -7.26 -6.08
N LEU A 59 -1.78 -7.16 -4.83
CA LEU A 59 -2.06 -8.34 -4.01
C LEU A 59 -3.22 -9.15 -4.55
N ALA A 60 -4.26 -8.48 -5.05
CA ALA A 60 -5.39 -9.16 -5.67
C ALA A 60 -4.97 -9.99 -6.86
N TYR A 61 -3.98 -9.53 -7.60
CA TYR A 61 -3.43 -10.27 -8.74
C TYR A 61 -2.88 -11.64 -8.32
N TYR A 62 -2.27 -11.71 -7.14
CA TYR A 62 -1.72 -12.97 -6.62
C TYR A 62 -2.80 -13.96 -6.18
N ARG A 63 -4.01 -13.48 -5.97
CA ARG A 63 -5.13 -14.35 -5.55
C ARG A 63 -5.84 -15.02 -6.72
N THR A 64 -5.60 -14.54 -7.91
CA THR A 64 -6.18 -15.14 -9.12
C THR A 64 -5.25 -16.18 -9.72
#